data_07f368e2d00e225c5935ca6cce703acd
#
_entry.id   07f368e2d00e225c5935ca6cce703acd
#
_cell.length_a   1.000
_cell.length_b   1.000
_cell.length_c   1.000
_cell.angle_alpha   90.00
_cell.angle_beta   90.00
_cell.angle_gamma   90.00
#
_symmetry.space_group_name_H-M   'P 1'
#
loop_
_entity.id
_entity.type
_entity.pdbx_description
1 polymer ?
#
loop_
_entity_poly.entity_id
_entity_poly.type
_entity_poly.pdbx_seq_one_letter_code
_entity_poly.pdbx_strand_id
1 'polypeptide(L)'
;RRRPTPIYWHYGWDLPHKELQEYYLRKFDDKPALKDFDKKYGGRGSKVPADMPVQPVEDTPENFSSLVKAHALANEAELVGVTRMNQDWVFEGYQANEPWIVVLGVAMDHDKLAKAPEIESPIEVMTQYNRGTRAARSLSNLIQSLGYHARPHGGPMAGPVLLIPPAIECGMAELGKHVSLINRTYGSSFRL
;
A
#
# COMPACT_ATOMS: atom_id res chain seq x y z
N ARG A 1 -2.09 14.86 12.71
CA ARG A 1 -1.20 15.39 11.64
C ARG A 1 -2.00 15.66 10.38
N ARG A 2 -1.77 16.81 9.74
CA ARG A 2 -2.43 17.14 8.49
C ARG A 2 -1.96 16.20 7.38
N ARG A 3 -2.92 15.64 6.64
CA ARG A 3 -2.63 14.81 5.47
C ARG A 3 -2.06 15.68 4.35
N PRO A 4 -0.91 15.29 3.73
CA PRO A 4 -0.39 16.00 2.58
C PRO A 4 -1.37 15.96 1.40
N THR A 5 -1.40 17.02 0.61
CA THR A 5 -2.15 17.03 -0.65
C THR A 5 -1.44 16.13 -1.67
N PRO A 6 -2.11 15.09 -2.18
CA PRO A 6 -1.48 14.16 -3.12
C PRO A 6 -1.25 14.82 -4.49
N ILE A 7 -0.01 14.77 -4.96
CA ILE A 7 0.40 15.38 -6.22
C ILE A 7 -0.34 14.79 -7.43
N TYR A 8 -0.59 13.46 -7.43
CA TYR A 8 -1.08 12.76 -8.62
C TYR A 8 -2.60 12.60 -8.72
N TRP A 9 -3.34 12.72 -7.60
CA TRP A 9 -4.71 12.24 -7.53
C TRP A 9 -5.72 13.29 -7.10
N HIS A 10 -5.26 14.39 -6.51
CA HIS A 10 -6.05 15.58 -6.25
C HIS A 10 -5.51 16.71 -7.10
N TYR A 11 -5.96 16.80 -8.31
CA TYR A 11 -5.70 17.96 -9.12
C TYR A 11 -6.92 18.86 -9.12
N GLY A 12 -6.65 20.13 -9.13
CA GLY A 12 -7.64 21.18 -9.23
C GLY A 12 -6.90 22.48 -9.47
N TRP A 13 -7.59 23.42 -10.05
CA TRP A 13 -7.03 24.70 -10.43
C TRP A 13 -6.46 25.51 -9.24
N ASP A 14 -6.92 25.19 -8.03
CA ASP A 14 -6.55 25.85 -6.80
C ASP A 14 -5.43 25.13 -6.02
N LEU A 15 -4.85 24.05 -6.56
CA LEU A 15 -3.80 23.30 -5.89
C LEU A 15 -2.40 23.72 -6.35
N PRO A 16 -1.40 23.75 -5.44
CA PRO A 16 -0.06 24.28 -5.71
C PRO A 16 0.75 23.50 -6.75
N HIS A 17 0.28 22.29 -7.14
CA HIS A 17 1.00 21.38 -8.04
C HIS A 17 0.32 21.21 -9.41
N LYS A 18 -0.60 22.11 -9.77
CA LYS A 18 -1.41 22.03 -10.98
C LYS A 18 -0.60 21.75 -12.24
N GLU A 19 0.43 22.53 -12.50
CA GLU A 19 1.25 22.41 -13.72
C GLU A 19 1.96 21.05 -13.80
N LEU A 20 2.48 20.56 -12.67
CA LEU A 20 3.11 19.27 -12.56
C LEU A 20 2.10 18.12 -12.78
N GLN A 21 0.90 18.28 -12.24
CA GLN A 21 -0.19 17.31 -12.41
C GLN A 21 -0.68 17.26 -13.85
N GLU A 22 -0.88 18.41 -14.48
CA GLU A 22 -1.25 18.48 -15.90
C GLU A 22 -0.20 17.81 -16.79
N TYR A 23 1.09 18.04 -16.52
CA TYR A 23 2.17 17.38 -17.23
C TYR A 23 2.11 15.87 -17.13
N TYR A 24 1.91 15.34 -15.94
CA TYR A 24 1.86 13.88 -15.71
C TYR A 24 0.57 13.27 -16.25
N LEU A 25 -0.58 13.87 -16.02
CA LEU A 25 -1.86 13.33 -16.46
C LEU A 25 -2.00 13.34 -17.99
N ARG A 26 -1.65 14.42 -18.65
CA ARG A 26 -1.66 14.50 -20.13
C ARG A 26 -0.75 13.47 -20.79
N LYS A 27 0.36 13.11 -20.12
CA LYS A 27 1.26 12.09 -20.62
C LYS A 27 0.62 10.69 -20.64
N PHE A 28 -0.43 10.48 -19.84
CA PHE A 28 -1.10 9.19 -19.68
C PHE A 28 -2.43 9.08 -20.43
N ASP A 29 -3.14 10.19 -20.61
CA ASP A 29 -4.48 10.19 -21.22
C ASP A 29 -4.52 9.63 -22.64
N ASP A 30 -3.46 9.81 -23.40
CA ASP A 30 -3.38 9.41 -24.81
C ASP A 30 -2.79 8.01 -25.06
N LYS A 31 -2.48 7.23 -24.01
CA LYS A 31 -1.77 5.95 -24.18
C LYS A 31 -2.67 4.73 -24.04
N PRO A 32 -2.86 3.94 -25.14
CA PRO A 32 -3.65 2.71 -25.09
C PRO A 32 -3.22 1.72 -24.01
N ALA A 33 -1.91 1.70 -23.70
CA ALA A 33 -1.34 0.82 -22.66
C ALA A 33 -1.95 1.01 -21.27
N LEU A 34 -2.48 2.19 -20.95
CA LEU A 34 -3.11 2.45 -19.66
C LEU A 34 -4.60 2.12 -19.66
N LYS A 35 -5.26 2.16 -20.82
CA LYS A 35 -6.68 1.75 -20.97
C LYS A 35 -6.85 0.25 -20.73
N ASP A 36 -5.85 -0.55 -21.10
CA ASP A 36 -5.84 -2.00 -20.91
C ASP A 36 -5.13 -2.43 -19.63
N PHE A 37 -4.65 -1.48 -18.80
CA PHE A 37 -3.84 -1.75 -17.62
C PHE A 37 -4.51 -2.73 -16.64
N ASP A 38 -5.76 -2.45 -16.27
CA ASP A 38 -6.49 -3.31 -15.31
C ASP A 38 -6.79 -4.69 -15.90
N LYS A 39 -7.02 -4.77 -17.19
CA LYS A 39 -7.23 -6.04 -17.90
C LYS A 39 -5.94 -6.86 -17.99
N LYS A 40 -4.83 -6.22 -18.29
CA LYS A 40 -3.53 -6.88 -18.50
C LYS A 40 -2.84 -7.27 -17.20
N TYR A 41 -2.97 -6.48 -16.14
CA TYR A 41 -2.24 -6.64 -14.87
C TYR A 41 -3.15 -7.01 -13.69
N GLY A 42 -4.36 -7.48 -13.95
CA GLY A 42 -5.25 -8.11 -12.98
C GLY A 42 -5.96 -7.19 -12.00
N GLY A 43 -5.97 -5.88 -12.25
CA GLY A 43 -6.73 -4.92 -11.45
C GLY A 43 -6.38 -4.92 -9.95
N ARG A 44 -7.30 -4.41 -9.13
CA ARG A 44 -7.12 -4.24 -7.67
C ARG A 44 -7.68 -5.38 -6.82
N GLY A 45 -8.23 -6.41 -7.43
CA GLY A 45 -8.87 -7.54 -6.72
C GLY A 45 -10.24 -7.19 -6.12
N SER A 46 -10.87 -8.21 -5.52
CA SER A 46 -12.20 -8.07 -4.92
C SER A 46 -12.21 -7.14 -3.70
N LYS A 47 -13.30 -6.39 -3.54
CA LYS A 47 -13.58 -5.59 -2.34
C LYS A 47 -14.53 -6.31 -1.37
N VAL A 48 -15.01 -7.49 -1.73
CA VAL A 48 -15.99 -8.21 -0.92
C VAL A 48 -15.31 -8.66 0.37
N PRO A 49 -15.81 -8.24 1.54
CA PRO A 49 -15.32 -8.74 2.82
C PRO A 49 -15.58 -10.24 2.94
N ALA A 50 -14.74 -10.94 3.70
CA ALA A 50 -15.04 -12.31 4.08
C ALA A 50 -16.21 -12.35 5.08
N ASP A 51 -17.00 -13.43 5.04
CA ASP A 51 -18.00 -13.70 6.07
C ASP A 51 -17.26 -13.92 7.40
N MET A 52 -17.64 -13.15 8.41
CA MET A 52 -17.03 -13.27 9.73
C MET A 52 -17.76 -14.34 10.54
N PRO A 53 -17.04 -15.28 11.20
CA PRO A 53 -17.66 -16.24 12.09
C PRO A 53 -18.26 -15.55 13.34
N VAL A 54 -19.26 -16.17 13.95
CA VAL A 54 -19.91 -15.67 15.16
C VAL A 54 -18.96 -15.58 16.35
N GLN A 55 -17.98 -16.49 16.41
CA GLN A 55 -16.94 -16.50 17.44
C GLN A 55 -15.56 -16.41 16.77
N PRO A 56 -14.68 -15.50 17.22
CA PRO A 56 -13.32 -15.43 16.74
C PRO A 56 -12.55 -16.72 17.05
N VAL A 57 -11.66 -17.08 16.13
CA VAL A 57 -10.71 -18.17 16.37
C VAL A 57 -9.72 -17.73 17.46
N GLU A 58 -9.53 -18.56 18.47
CA GLU A 58 -8.53 -18.31 19.53
C GLU A 58 -7.23 -19.02 19.18
N ASP A 59 -6.13 -18.30 19.24
CA ASP A 59 -4.77 -18.84 19.08
C ASP A 59 -3.76 -17.91 19.78
N THR A 60 -2.49 -18.32 19.83
CA THR A 60 -1.42 -17.52 20.40
C THR A 60 -1.03 -16.34 19.51
N PRO A 61 -0.53 -15.25 20.09
CA PRO A 61 -0.03 -14.10 19.28
C PRO A 61 1.06 -14.52 18.29
N GLU A 62 1.91 -15.49 18.64
CA GLU A 62 2.99 -16.01 17.81
C GLU A 62 2.44 -16.75 16.59
N ASN A 63 1.40 -17.59 16.79
CA ASN A 63 0.73 -18.32 15.72
C ASN A 63 0.01 -17.34 14.78
N PHE A 64 -0.73 -16.37 15.29
CA PHE A 64 -1.35 -15.33 14.47
C PHE A 64 -0.31 -14.52 13.69
N SER A 65 0.79 -14.13 14.33
CA SER A 65 1.85 -13.41 13.64
C SER A 65 2.45 -14.23 12.51
N SER A 66 2.69 -15.50 12.74
CA SER A 66 3.23 -16.44 11.74
C SER A 66 2.25 -16.64 10.59
N LEU A 67 0.96 -16.86 10.88
CA LEU A 67 -0.10 -17.01 9.89
C LEU A 67 -0.25 -15.78 9.00
N VAL A 68 -0.34 -14.60 9.61
CA VAL A 68 -0.47 -13.31 8.90
C VAL A 68 0.71 -13.09 7.97
N LYS A 69 1.93 -13.32 8.46
CA LYS A 69 3.16 -13.16 7.66
C LYS A 69 3.22 -14.16 6.51
N ALA A 70 2.97 -15.43 6.78
CA ALA A 70 2.98 -16.49 5.78
C ALA A 70 1.94 -16.22 4.68
N HIS A 71 0.71 -15.81 5.06
CA HIS A 71 -0.33 -15.49 4.09
C HIS A 71 0.05 -14.28 3.23
N ALA A 72 0.57 -13.20 3.83
CA ALA A 72 0.95 -12.01 3.09
C ALA A 72 2.06 -12.31 2.07
N LEU A 73 3.09 -13.05 2.46
CA LEU A 73 4.20 -13.45 1.59
C LEU A 73 3.75 -14.41 0.47
N ALA A 74 2.74 -15.24 0.72
CA ALA A 74 2.15 -16.11 -0.30
C ALA A 74 1.19 -15.36 -1.25
N ASN A 75 0.78 -14.12 -0.92
CA ASN A 75 -0.21 -13.34 -1.64
C ASN A 75 0.34 -11.95 -2.03
N GLU A 76 1.33 -11.94 -2.89
CA GLU A 76 1.91 -10.79 -3.59
C GLU A 76 2.76 -9.82 -2.75
N ALA A 77 2.85 -9.91 -1.44
CA ALA A 77 3.78 -9.10 -0.65
C ALA A 77 5.18 -9.72 -0.62
N GLU A 78 6.22 -8.92 -0.73
CA GLU A 78 7.60 -9.33 -0.48
C GLU A 78 8.08 -8.97 0.93
N LEU A 79 7.46 -7.98 1.54
CA LEU A 79 7.77 -7.53 2.88
C LEU A 79 6.50 -7.50 3.73
N VAL A 80 6.61 -7.94 4.97
CA VAL A 80 5.52 -7.87 5.93
C VAL A 80 6.04 -7.58 7.33
N GLY A 81 5.44 -6.60 7.99
CA GLY A 81 5.73 -6.24 9.36
C GLY A 81 4.45 -6.02 10.15
N VAL A 82 4.52 -6.28 11.45
CA VAL A 82 3.40 -6.09 12.38
C VAL A 82 3.88 -5.22 13.53
N THR A 83 3.12 -4.20 13.87
CA THR A 83 3.39 -3.37 15.03
C THR A 83 2.09 -2.89 15.67
N ARG A 84 2.17 -2.35 16.88
CA ARG A 84 1.02 -1.72 17.53
C ARG A 84 0.66 -0.42 16.83
N MET A 85 -0.64 -0.15 16.75
CA MET A 85 -1.11 1.15 16.24
C MET A 85 -0.71 2.26 17.20
N ASN A 86 -0.11 3.32 16.67
CA ASN A 86 0.13 4.57 17.38
C ASN A 86 -0.78 5.66 16.78
N GLN A 87 -1.58 6.30 17.62
CA GLN A 87 -2.52 7.34 17.20
C GLN A 87 -1.83 8.58 16.64
N ASP A 88 -0.56 8.82 16.97
CA ASP A 88 0.24 9.89 16.39
C ASP A 88 0.50 9.72 14.87
N TRP A 89 0.28 8.54 14.35
CA TRP A 89 0.40 8.25 12.91
C TRP A 89 -0.88 8.54 12.13
N VAL A 90 -2.01 8.69 12.83
CA VAL A 90 -3.32 8.93 12.21
C VAL A 90 -3.42 10.37 11.74
N PHE A 91 -3.88 10.56 10.52
CA PHE A 91 -4.09 11.90 9.96
C PHE A 91 -5.28 12.60 10.63
N GLU A 92 -5.19 13.91 10.76
CA GLU A 92 -6.26 14.76 11.27
C GLU A 92 -7.57 14.54 10.50
N GLY A 93 -8.67 14.39 11.23
CA GLY A 93 -9.98 14.10 10.65
C GLY A 93 -10.23 12.61 10.31
N TYR A 94 -9.27 11.73 10.55
CA TYR A 94 -9.41 10.29 10.37
C TYR A 94 -9.43 9.53 11.69
N GLN A 95 -9.85 8.26 11.62
CA GLN A 95 -9.87 7.35 12.76
C GLN A 95 -9.28 5.99 12.38
N ALA A 96 -8.47 5.43 13.27
CA ALA A 96 -7.94 4.07 13.19
C ALA A 96 -7.99 3.47 14.59
N ASN A 97 -9.03 2.68 14.85
CA ASN A 97 -9.31 2.12 16.18
C ASN A 97 -8.74 0.71 16.38
N GLU A 98 -8.24 0.11 15.32
CA GLU A 98 -7.60 -1.19 15.35
C GLU A 98 -6.30 -1.12 16.16
N PRO A 99 -6.07 -2.06 17.10
CA PRO A 99 -4.90 -2.00 18.00
C PRO A 99 -3.57 -2.35 17.30
N TRP A 100 -3.63 -2.93 16.13
CA TRP A 100 -2.49 -3.37 15.35
C TRP A 100 -2.54 -2.82 13.93
N ILE A 101 -1.35 -2.63 13.35
CA ILE A 101 -1.16 -2.36 11.93
C ILE A 101 -0.24 -3.43 11.34
N VAL A 102 -0.67 -4.00 10.23
CA VAL A 102 0.17 -4.86 9.39
C VAL A 102 0.60 -4.05 8.19
N VAL A 103 1.90 -3.85 8.07
CA VAL A 103 2.52 -3.14 6.96
C VAL A 103 2.96 -4.15 5.92
N LEU A 104 2.53 -3.97 4.68
CA LEU A 104 2.91 -4.79 3.54
C LEU A 104 3.81 -3.98 2.62
N GLY A 105 4.84 -4.60 2.08
CA GLY A 105 5.68 -4.01 1.05
C GLY A 105 5.69 -4.85 -0.21
N VAL A 106 5.59 -4.19 -1.36
CA VAL A 106 5.72 -4.79 -2.68
C VAL A 106 6.94 -4.22 -3.39
N ALA A 107 7.80 -5.09 -3.90
CA ALA A 107 9.00 -4.69 -4.63
C ALA A 107 8.61 -4.11 -6.00
N MET A 108 9.38 -3.11 -6.44
CA MET A 108 9.30 -2.54 -7.77
C MET A 108 10.54 -2.96 -8.59
N ASP A 109 10.34 -3.21 -9.86
CA ASP A 109 11.41 -3.51 -10.81
C ASP A 109 12.26 -2.25 -11.03
N HIS A 110 13.50 -2.26 -10.53
CA HIS A 110 14.43 -1.14 -10.61
C HIS A 110 14.75 -0.76 -12.07
N ASP A 111 14.92 -1.74 -12.95
CA ASP A 111 15.30 -1.47 -14.34
C ASP A 111 14.16 -0.80 -15.12
N LYS A 112 12.91 -1.13 -14.78
CA LYS A 112 11.75 -0.41 -15.32
C LYS A 112 11.62 0.98 -14.74
N LEU A 113 11.87 1.16 -13.44
CA LEU A 113 11.84 2.49 -12.81
C LEU A 113 12.92 3.41 -13.39
N ALA A 114 14.12 2.88 -13.66
CA ALA A 114 15.24 3.62 -14.22
C ALA A 114 14.98 4.15 -15.64
N LYS A 115 13.97 3.62 -16.34
CA LYS A 115 13.54 4.11 -17.66
C LYS A 115 12.72 5.40 -17.62
N ALA A 116 12.51 6.00 -16.44
CA ALA A 116 11.82 7.30 -16.40
C ALA A 116 12.52 8.33 -17.31
N PRO A 117 11.76 9.10 -18.10
CA PRO A 117 10.32 9.29 -18.16
C PRO A 117 9.57 8.36 -19.15
N GLU A 118 10.15 7.24 -19.57
CA GLU A 118 9.48 6.28 -20.47
C GLU A 118 8.25 5.65 -19.83
N ILE A 119 7.34 5.13 -20.67
CA ILE A 119 6.03 4.60 -20.23
C ILE A 119 6.15 3.37 -19.32
N GLU A 120 7.22 2.61 -19.42
CA GLU A 120 7.48 1.43 -18.60
C GLU A 120 7.57 1.77 -17.11
N SER A 121 8.16 2.92 -16.77
CA SER A 121 8.30 3.34 -15.39
C SER A 121 6.95 3.60 -14.69
N PRO A 122 6.05 4.44 -15.20
CA PRO A 122 4.74 4.60 -14.58
C PRO A 122 3.87 3.34 -14.63
N ILE A 123 3.99 2.48 -15.65
CA ILE A 123 3.30 1.19 -15.68
C ILE A 123 3.78 0.32 -14.51
N GLU A 124 5.08 0.26 -14.25
CA GLU A 124 5.62 -0.47 -13.12
C GLU A 124 5.04 0.06 -11.79
N VAL A 125 5.05 1.36 -11.59
CA VAL A 125 4.48 1.99 -10.39
C VAL A 125 3.00 1.61 -10.20
N MET A 126 2.20 1.68 -11.25
CA MET A 126 0.77 1.34 -11.18
C MET A 126 0.54 -0.15 -10.95
N THR A 127 1.37 -1.01 -11.55
CA THR A 127 1.35 -2.46 -11.32
C THR A 127 1.52 -2.77 -9.83
N GLN A 128 2.50 -2.14 -9.19
CA GLN A 128 2.78 -2.37 -7.78
C GLN A 128 1.71 -1.77 -6.86
N TYR A 129 1.04 -0.68 -7.24
CA TYR A 129 -0.14 -0.22 -6.52
C TYR A 129 -1.28 -1.25 -6.54
N ASN A 130 -1.51 -1.90 -7.67
CA ASN A 130 -2.53 -2.94 -7.78
C ASN A 130 -2.15 -4.19 -6.99
N ARG A 131 -0.87 -4.60 -7.04
CA ARG A 131 -0.35 -5.71 -6.23
C ARG A 131 -0.54 -5.45 -4.73
N GLY A 132 -0.07 -4.32 -4.23
CA GLY A 132 -0.23 -3.94 -2.81
C GLY A 132 -1.71 -3.90 -2.40
N THR A 133 -2.60 -3.43 -3.27
CA THR A 133 -4.05 -3.44 -3.01
C THR A 133 -4.59 -4.86 -2.91
N ARG A 134 -4.17 -5.79 -3.79
CA ARG A 134 -4.61 -7.20 -3.74
C ARG A 134 -4.08 -7.89 -2.49
N ALA A 135 -2.80 -7.69 -2.17
CA ALA A 135 -2.18 -8.22 -0.96
C ALA A 135 -2.94 -7.76 0.30
N ALA A 136 -3.22 -6.47 0.43
CA ALA A 136 -3.94 -5.91 1.57
C ALA A 136 -5.36 -6.48 1.68
N ARG A 137 -6.08 -6.62 0.57
CA ARG A 137 -7.43 -7.21 0.56
C ARG A 137 -7.42 -8.69 0.90
N SER A 138 -6.49 -9.45 0.33
CA SER A 138 -6.34 -10.88 0.65
C SER A 138 -6.07 -11.09 2.13
N LEU A 139 -5.16 -10.31 2.72
CA LEU A 139 -4.87 -10.40 4.14
C LEU A 139 -6.04 -9.95 5.01
N SER A 140 -6.73 -8.88 4.64
CA SER A 140 -7.94 -8.44 5.35
C SER A 140 -9.02 -9.54 5.36
N ASN A 141 -9.23 -10.20 4.23
CA ASN A 141 -10.19 -11.31 4.12
C ASN A 141 -9.80 -12.49 5.03
N LEU A 142 -8.51 -12.85 5.09
CA LEU A 142 -8.04 -13.86 6.03
C LEU A 142 -8.37 -13.47 7.48
N ILE A 143 -7.98 -12.25 7.90
CA ILE A 143 -8.21 -11.80 9.28
C ILE A 143 -9.71 -11.78 9.62
N GLN A 144 -10.56 -11.35 8.67
CA GLN A 144 -12.01 -11.36 8.84
C GLN A 144 -12.56 -12.78 8.92
N SER A 145 -12.04 -13.74 8.14
CA SER A 145 -12.45 -15.14 8.22
C SER A 145 -12.08 -15.81 9.54
N LEU A 146 -11.14 -15.25 10.29
CA LEU A 146 -10.80 -15.65 11.65
C LEU A 146 -11.69 -14.98 12.72
N GLY A 147 -12.63 -14.11 12.34
CA GLY A 147 -13.54 -13.43 13.25
C GLY A 147 -13.04 -12.08 13.78
N TYR A 148 -11.99 -11.53 13.20
CA TYR A 148 -11.42 -10.26 13.63
C TYR A 148 -11.67 -9.14 12.60
N HIS A 149 -11.90 -7.93 13.08
CA HIS A 149 -12.02 -6.77 12.21
C HIS A 149 -10.69 -6.42 11.54
N ALA A 150 -10.72 -6.22 10.22
CA ALA A 150 -9.60 -5.75 9.45
C ALA A 150 -10.07 -4.82 8.34
N ARG A 151 -9.32 -3.75 8.11
CA ARG A 151 -9.57 -2.81 7.01
C ARG A 151 -8.36 -2.76 6.08
N PRO A 152 -8.52 -3.14 4.80
CA PRO A 152 -7.43 -3.07 3.84
C PRO A 152 -7.25 -1.63 3.35
N HIS A 153 -6.00 -1.19 3.32
CA HIS A 153 -5.58 0.08 2.77
C HIS A 153 -4.53 -0.17 1.69
N GLY A 154 -4.90 -0.03 0.44
CA GLY A 154 -4.02 -0.25 -0.69
C GLY A 154 -4.27 0.75 -1.82
N GLY A 155 -3.25 1.02 -2.61
CA GLY A 155 -3.28 2.00 -3.69
C GLY A 155 -2.90 3.42 -3.26
N PRO A 156 -2.87 4.33 -4.21
CA PRO A 156 -2.51 5.72 -3.92
C PRO A 156 -3.54 6.33 -2.98
N MET A 157 -3.07 7.06 -1.99
CA MET A 157 -3.90 7.74 -0.97
C MET A 157 -4.73 6.78 -0.10
N ALA A 158 -4.28 5.57 0.05
CA ALA A 158 -4.98 4.61 0.85
C ALA A 158 -4.72 4.85 2.34
N GLY A 159 -5.82 4.94 3.08
CA GLY A 159 -5.82 4.85 4.52
C GLY A 159 -5.67 6.15 5.29
N PRO A 160 -6.00 6.05 6.58
CA PRO A 160 -5.99 7.15 7.53
C PRO A 160 -4.62 7.38 8.17
N VAL A 161 -3.62 6.54 7.87
CA VAL A 161 -2.35 6.45 8.62
C VAL A 161 -1.16 6.81 7.74
N LEU A 162 -0.22 7.58 8.29
CA LEU A 162 1.09 7.78 7.71
C LEU A 162 1.90 6.47 7.83
N LEU A 163 2.27 5.86 6.70
CA LEU A 163 2.84 4.50 6.67
C LEU A 163 4.35 4.43 6.97
N ILE A 164 5.08 5.54 6.85
CA ILE A 164 6.53 5.56 7.10
C ILE A 164 6.88 5.15 8.54
N PRO A 165 6.28 5.73 9.60
CA PRO A 165 6.62 5.36 10.97
C PRO A 165 6.36 3.89 11.31
N PRO A 166 5.20 3.27 11.00
CA PRO A 166 4.99 1.86 11.30
C PRO A 166 5.91 0.93 10.51
N ALA A 167 6.35 1.30 9.29
CA ALA A 167 7.33 0.52 8.54
C ALA A 167 8.71 0.53 9.20
N ILE A 168 9.10 1.65 9.81
CA ILE A 168 10.34 1.75 10.59
C ILE A 168 10.19 0.97 11.90
N GLU A 169 9.10 1.15 12.62
CA GLU A 169 8.82 0.51 13.91
C GLU A 169 8.84 -1.02 13.82
N CYS A 170 8.30 -1.59 12.75
CA CYS A 170 8.35 -3.04 12.53
C CYS A 170 9.66 -3.54 11.90
N GLY A 171 10.67 -2.68 11.76
CA GLY A 171 11.99 -3.04 11.23
C GLY A 171 12.03 -3.34 9.72
N MET A 172 10.99 -2.92 8.97
CA MET A 172 10.91 -3.17 7.53
C MET A 172 11.91 -2.34 6.73
N ALA A 173 12.17 -1.09 7.17
CA ALA A 173 13.03 -0.15 6.46
C ALA A 173 13.52 0.97 7.38
N GLU A 174 14.47 1.74 6.91
CA GLU A 174 15.01 2.95 7.56
C GLU A 174 14.68 4.19 6.74
N LEU A 175 14.62 5.36 7.37
CA LEU A 175 14.38 6.62 6.69
C LEU A 175 15.67 7.12 6.04
N GLY A 176 15.68 7.21 4.73
CA GLY A 176 16.79 7.80 3.98
C GLY A 176 16.83 9.33 4.09
N LYS A 177 17.98 9.93 3.80
CA LYS A 177 18.17 11.40 3.78
C LYS A 177 17.22 12.12 2.80
N HIS A 178 16.74 11.41 1.79
CA HIS A 178 15.77 11.90 0.80
C HIS A 178 14.30 11.70 1.23
N VAL A 179 14.07 11.37 2.51
CA VAL A 179 12.72 11.18 3.12
C VAL A 179 11.93 9.98 2.58
N SER A 180 12.53 9.13 1.74
CA SER A 180 11.96 7.85 1.36
C SER A 180 12.53 6.72 2.23
N LEU A 181 11.78 5.63 2.33
CA LEU A 181 12.22 4.44 3.03
C LEU A 181 13.29 3.70 2.23
N ILE A 182 14.27 3.13 2.94
CA ILE A 182 15.31 2.27 2.38
C ILE A 182 15.26 0.91 3.07
N ASN A 183 14.99 -0.13 2.30
CA ASN A 183 15.04 -1.52 2.73
C ASN A 183 16.38 -2.15 2.36
N ARG A 184 16.88 -3.09 3.14
CA ARG A 184 18.18 -3.74 2.91
C ARG A 184 18.25 -4.54 1.62
N THR A 185 17.12 -5.12 1.20
CA THR A 185 17.04 -5.97 -0.01
C THR A 185 16.69 -5.15 -1.25
N TYR A 186 15.72 -4.24 -1.13
CA TYR A 186 15.12 -3.55 -2.27
C TYR A 186 15.56 -2.08 -2.40
N GLY A 187 16.42 -1.60 -1.50
CA GLY A 187 16.77 -0.17 -1.47
C GLY A 187 15.54 0.69 -1.32
N SER A 188 15.36 1.68 -2.20
CA SER A 188 14.16 2.51 -2.29
C SER A 188 13.13 1.98 -3.32
N SER A 189 13.41 0.86 -3.98
CA SER A 189 12.58 0.29 -5.05
C SER A 189 11.50 -0.64 -4.48
N PHE A 190 10.72 -0.16 -3.54
CA PHE A 190 9.55 -0.85 -3.00
C PHE A 190 8.47 0.14 -2.60
N ARG A 191 7.26 -0.37 -2.36
CA ARG A 191 6.09 0.39 -1.94
C ARG A 191 5.39 -0.26 -0.76
N LEU A 192 4.82 0.58 0.11
CA LEU A 192 3.92 0.16 1.17
C LEU A 192 2.48 0.18 0.68
#